data_d0b61b7cca9e2aad1398610b23dc0e55
#
_entry.id   d0b61b7cca9e2aad1398610b23dc0e55
#
_cell.length_a   1.000
_cell.length_b   1.000
_cell.length_c   1.000
_cell.angle_alpha   90.00
_cell.angle_beta   90.00
_cell.angle_gamma   90.00
#
_symmetry.space_group_name_H-M   'P 1'
#
loop_
_entity.id
_entity.type
_entity.pdbx_description
1 polymer ?
#
loop_
_entity_poly.entity_id
_entity_poly.type
_entity_poly.pdbx_seq_one_letter_code
_entity_poly.pdbx_strand_id
1 'polypeptide(L)'
;MEESKTKKLRQFGLSSTSIGNRMTVMVVLVILVIAGLASYLGMPREAFPEVVIPQIYVGTPYPGNSPIDIEKLLTRPLEKEIGSISGIDKLTSTSVEGFSTIFIEFDFSVTPDEALRKVKDKVDIAMGDQDFPQDLPADPNVFEMNISELSPIMNINLSGNFSIDQ
;
A
#
# COMPACT_ATOMS: atom_id res chain seq x y z
N MET A 1 -18.51 -58.69 -55.40
CA MET A 1 -18.29 -59.03 -53.98
C MET A 1 -17.19 -58.12 -53.46
N GLU A 2 -17.59 -57.02 -52.87
CA GLU A 2 -16.65 -55.96 -52.40
C GLU A 2 -16.59 -56.06 -50.89
N GLU A 3 -15.46 -56.58 -50.33
CA GLU A 3 -15.20 -56.66 -48.92
C GLU A 3 -14.91 -55.27 -48.40
N SER A 4 -15.87 -54.71 -47.71
CA SER A 4 -15.70 -53.47 -46.92
C SER A 4 -14.70 -53.70 -45.77
N LYS A 5 -13.46 -53.25 -45.95
CA LYS A 5 -12.45 -53.13 -44.87
C LYS A 5 -12.92 -52.12 -43.86
N THR A 6 -13.60 -52.56 -42.81
CA THR A 6 -13.89 -51.75 -41.64
C THR A 6 -12.57 -51.36 -40.95
N LYS A 7 -12.21 -50.10 -41.10
CA LYS A 7 -11.08 -49.46 -40.46
C LYS A 7 -11.31 -49.49 -38.92
N LYS A 8 -10.63 -50.39 -38.22
CA LYS A 8 -10.64 -50.43 -36.75
C LYS A 8 -10.11 -49.09 -36.24
N LEU A 9 -11.00 -48.18 -35.86
CA LEU A 9 -10.64 -46.95 -35.15
C LEU A 9 -9.97 -47.36 -33.84
N ARG A 10 -8.74 -46.90 -33.63
CA ARG A 10 -8.02 -47.05 -32.36
C ARG A 10 -8.83 -46.36 -31.29
N GLN A 11 -9.58 -47.11 -30.49
CA GLN A 11 -10.30 -46.59 -29.36
C GLN A 11 -9.30 -46.16 -28.30
N PHE A 12 -9.40 -44.90 -27.91
CA PHE A 12 -8.58 -44.35 -26.82
C PHE A 12 -8.99 -45.07 -25.52
N GLY A 13 -8.06 -45.74 -24.83
CA GLY A 13 -8.35 -46.60 -23.68
C GLY A 13 -9.14 -45.89 -22.57
N LEU A 14 -8.88 -44.61 -22.32
CA LEU A 14 -9.63 -43.78 -21.39
C LEU A 14 -11.12 -43.65 -21.78
N SER A 15 -11.44 -43.45 -23.06
CA SER A 15 -12.82 -43.32 -23.53
C SER A 15 -13.59 -44.64 -23.38
N SER A 16 -12.95 -45.78 -23.69
CA SER A 16 -13.57 -47.10 -23.54
C SER A 16 -13.85 -47.44 -22.07
N THR A 17 -12.92 -47.11 -21.14
CA THR A 17 -13.10 -47.33 -19.70
C THR A 17 -14.19 -46.44 -19.13
N SER A 18 -14.27 -45.18 -19.61
CA SER A 18 -15.30 -44.21 -19.16
C SER A 18 -16.72 -44.66 -19.61
N ILE A 19 -16.87 -45.19 -20.78
CA ILE A 19 -18.17 -45.68 -21.30
C ILE A 19 -18.61 -46.94 -20.51
N GLY A 20 -17.66 -47.83 -20.17
CA GLY A 20 -17.93 -49.04 -19.41
C GLY A 20 -18.33 -48.80 -17.94
N ASN A 21 -17.77 -47.78 -17.32
CA ASN A 21 -17.93 -47.47 -15.89
C ASN A 21 -18.53 -46.09 -15.62
N ARG A 22 -19.68 -45.82 -16.22
CA ARG A 22 -20.36 -44.49 -16.13
C ARG A 22 -20.62 -44.04 -14.66
N MET A 23 -20.88 -44.97 -13.73
CA MET A 23 -21.07 -44.62 -12.33
C MET A 23 -19.76 -44.10 -11.69
N THR A 24 -18.63 -44.74 -11.96
CA THR A 24 -17.33 -44.33 -11.47
C THR A 24 -16.93 -42.94 -12.04
N VAL A 25 -17.23 -42.70 -13.31
CA VAL A 25 -16.96 -41.39 -13.95
C VAL A 25 -17.80 -40.28 -13.29
N MET A 26 -19.08 -40.54 -13.01
CA MET A 26 -19.95 -39.57 -12.30
C MET A 26 -19.44 -39.26 -10.91
N VAL A 27 -18.99 -40.27 -10.16
CA VAL A 27 -18.43 -40.08 -8.81
C VAL A 27 -17.15 -39.25 -8.88
N VAL A 28 -16.24 -39.55 -9.83
CA VAL A 28 -15.00 -38.76 -10.00
C VAL A 28 -15.30 -37.32 -10.39
N LEU A 29 -16.30 -37.12 -11.28
CA LEU A 29 -16.72 -35.77 -11.68
C LEU A 29 -17.24 -34.97 -10.50
N VAL A 30 -18.09 -35.57 -9.65
CA VAL A 30 -18.62 -34.90 -8.45
C VAL A 30 -17.47 -34.54 -7.48
N ILE A 31 -16.52 -35.44 -7.26
CA ILE A 31 -15.34 -35.18 -6.42
C ILE A 31 -14.52 -34.00 -6.99
N LEU A 32 -14.28 -33.97 -8.29
CA LEU A 32 -13.55 -32.87 -8.95
C LEU A 32 -14.27 -31.52 -8.82
N VAL A 33 -15.60 -31.53 -8.97
CA VAL A 33 -16.41 -30.30 -8.81
C VAL A 33 -16.33 -29.80 -7.36
N ILE A 34 -16.48 -30.69 -6.38
CA ILE A 34 -16.37 -30.32 -4.96
C ILE A 34 -14.97 -29.82 -4.63
N ALA A 35 -13.93 -30.52 -5.09
CA ALA A 35 -12.54 -30.12 -4.87
C ALA A 35 -12.23 -28.77 -5.53
N GLY A 36 -12.70 -28.54 -6.77
CA GLY A 36 -12.55 -27.27 -7.46
C GLY A 36 -13.26 -26.12 -6.75
N LEU A 37 -14.49 -26.37 -6.27
CA LEU A 37 -15.25 -25.35 -5.54
C LEU A 37 -14.61 -25.04 -4.18
N ALA A 38 -14.14 -26.04 -3.45
CA ALA A 38 -13.43 -25.85 -2.20
C ALA A 38 -12.12 -25.08 -2.40
N SER A 39 -11.35 -25.39 -3.45
CA SER A 39 -10.14 -24.68 -3.81
C SER A 39 -10.43 -23.22 -4.19
N TYR A 40 -11.50 -22.97 -4.96
CA TYR A 40 -11.90 -21.61 -5.36
C TYR A 40 -12.33 -20.76 -4.16
N LEU A 41 -13.07 -21.34 -3.20
CA LEU A 41 -13.51 -20.64 -1.98
C LEU A 41 -12.35 -20.39 -1.01
N GLY A 42 -11.30 -21.23 -1.04
CA GLY A 42 -10.11 -21.09 -0.20
C GLY A 42 -9.02 -20.21 -0.80
N MET A 43 -9.16 -19.74 -2.05
CA MET A 43 -8.18 -18.82 -2.63
C MET A 43 -8.27 -17.45 -1.97
N PRO A 44 -7.14 -16.89 -1.48
CA PRO A 44 -7.11 -15.49 -1.06
C PRO A 44 -7.43 -14.62 -2.28
N ARG A 45 -8.41 -13.72 -2.12
CA ARG A 45 -8.88 -12.83 -3.21
C ARG A 45 -8.13 -11.51 -3.27
N GLU A 46 -7.02 -11.42 -2.58
CA GLU A 46 -6.16 -10.25 -2.62
C GLU A 46 -5.36 -10.25 -3.92
N ALA A 47 -5.59 -9.25 -4.76
CA ALA A 47 -4.95 -9.15 -6.08
C ALA A 47 -3.45 -8.86 -5.99
N PHE A 48 -3.01 -8.24 -4.88
CA PHE A 48 -1.61 -7.94 -4.58
C PHE A 48 -1.38 -8.09 -3.07
N PRO A 49 -0.24 -8.67 -2.63
CA PRO A 49 0.17 -8.52 -1.24
C PRO A 49 0.36 -7.01 -0.99
N GLU A 50 -0.26 -6.50 0.06
CA GLU A 50 -0.10 -5.11 0.46
C GLU A 50 1.33 -4.92 0.97
N VAL A 51 2.22 -4.50 0.06
CA VAL A 51 3.59 -4.11 0.41
C VAL A 51 3.49 -2.67 0.91
N VAL A 52 3.24 -2.52 2.19
CA VAL A 52 3.21 -1.20 2.83
C VAL A 52 4.65 -0.76 3.05
N ILE A 53 5.10 0.21 2.25
CA ILE A 53 6.34 0.94 2.52
C ILE A 53 5.99 1.97 3.60
N PRO A 54 6.55 1.88 4.81
CA PRO A 54 6.24 2.86 5.84
C PRO A 54 6.75 4.24 5.43
N GLN A 55 5.84 5.16 5.19
CA GLN A 55 6.14 6.55 4.87
C GLN A 55 5.57 7.45 5.93
N ILE A 56 6.43 8.27 6.52
CA ILE A 56 6.06 9.23 7.56
C ILE A 56 6.23 10.64 7.02
N TYR A 57 5.22 11.45 7.26
CA TYR A 57 5.20 12.87 6.96
C TYR A 57 5.33 13.69 8.22
N VAL A 58 6.20 14.69 8.18
CA VAL A 58 6.34 15.70 9.24
C VAL A 58 6.15 17.07 8.63
N GLY A 59 5.12 17.79 9.08
CA GLY A 59 4.80 19.14 8.63
C GLY A 59 4.84 20.13 9.78
N THR A 60 5.61 21.21 9.65
CA THR A 60 5.78 22.23 10.69
C THR A 60 5.46 23.62 10.15
N PRO A 61 4.35 24.23 10.59
CA PRO A 61 4.01 25.60 10.19
C PRO A 61 4.80 26.63 11.02
N TYR A 62 5.37 27.61 10.34
CA TYR A 62 6.00 28.79 10.96
C TYR A 62 5.81 30.03 10.09
N PRO A 63 4.61 30.57 10.03
CA PRO A 63 4.25 31.66 9.11
C PRO A 63 5.07 32.93 9.37
N GLY A 64 5.32 33.68 8.29
CA GLY A 64 6.07 34.94 8.36
C GLY A 64 7.59 34.80 8.22
N ASN A 65 8.09 33.59 8.07
CA ASN A 65 9.52 33.32 7.90
C ASN A 65 9.86 32.94 6.46
N SER A 66 11.03 33.39 6.00
CA SER A 66 11.52 33.06 4.67
C SER A 66 11.90 31.57 4.56
N PRO A 67 11.95 30.99 3.33
CA PRO A 67 12.36 29.58 3.17
C PRO A 67 13.75 29.28 3.76
N ILE A 68 14.66 30.25 3.73
CA ILE A 68 16.02 30.12 4.28
C ILE A 68 15.99 30.05 5.81
N ASP A 69 15.12 30.84 6.44
CA ASP A 69 14.95 30.81 7.90
C ASP A 69 14.24 29.53 8.35
N ILE A 70 13.21 29.10 7.61
CA ILE A 70 12.53 27.80 7.82
C ILE A 70 13.54 26.66 7.75
N GLU A 71 14.41 26.65 6.72
CA GLU A 71 15.45 25.63 6.61
C GLU A 71 16.37 25.60 7.83
N LYS A 72 16.86 26.76 8.26
CA LYS A 72 17.83 26.83 9.36
C LYS A 72 17.21 26.51 10.71
N LEU A 73 16.03 27.07 10.99
CA LEU A 73 15.41 27.02 12.31
C LEU A 73 14.60 25.73 12.56
N LEU A 74 13.99 25.17 11.52
CA LEU A 74 13.11 24.01 11.65
C LEU A 74 13.66 22.78 10.92
N THR A 75 13.91 22.90 9.62
CA THR A 75 14.20 21.74 8.77
C THR A 75 15.50 21.05 9.18
N ARG A 76 16.58 21.78 9.33
CA ARG A 76 17.90 21.23 9.69
C ARG A 76 17.94 20.56 11.08
N PRO A 77 17.40 21.17 12.16
CA PRO A 77 17.32 20.49 13.45
C PRO A 77 16.50 19.21 13.40
N LEU A 78 15.33 19.24 12.72
CA LEU A 78 14.49 18.06 12.55
C LEU A 78 15.20 16.98 11.71
N GLU A 79 15.81 17.32 10.59
CA GLU A 79 16.59 16.39 9.76
C GLU A 79 17.72 15.73 10.53
N LYS A 80 18.44 16.48 11.34
CA LYS A 80 19.56 15.98 12.15
C LYS A 80 19.09 14.90 13.12
N GLU A 81 18.01 15.16 13.86
CA GLU A 81 17.47 14.19 14.82
C GLU A 81 16.81 13.00 14.13
N ILE A 82 15.94 13.25 13.15
CA ILE A 82 15.26 12.20 12.39
C ILE A 82 16.28 11.33 11.63
N GLY A 83 17.30 11.92 11.00
CA GLY A 83 18.34 11.20 10.28
C GLY A 83 19.19 10.26 11.16
N SER A 84 19.10 10.39 12.48
CA SER A 84 19.74 9.46 13.42
C SER A 84 18.97 8.14 13.62
N ILE A 85 17.74 8.02 13.09
CA ILE A 85 16.89 6.83 13.21
C ILE A 85 17.44 5.72 12.30
N SER A 86 17.59 4.52 12.86
CA SER A 86 17.98 3.34 12.07
C SER A 86 16.79 2.80 11.27
N GLY A 87 17.05 2.37 10.03
CA GLY A 87 16.04 1.80 9.14
C GLY A 87 15.38 2.82 8.21
N ILE A 88 15.89 4.04 8.13
CA ILE A 88 15.51 5.02 7.11
C ILE A 88 16.20 4.64 5.79
N ASP A 89 15.40 4.50 4.73
CA ASP A 89 15.89 4.30 3.35
C ASP A 89 16.11 5.65 2.66
N LYS A 90 15.14 6.57 2.82
CA LYS A 90 15.20 7.89 2.21
C LYS A 90 14.59 8.96 3.09
N LEU A 91 15.25 10.14 3.14
CA LEU A 91 14.75 11.34 3.80
C LEU A 91 14.76 12.47 2.78
N THR A 92 13.62 13.13 2.60
CA THR A 92 13.46 14.26 1.68
C THR A 92 12.79 15.41 2.41
N SER A 93 13.39 16.57 2.41
CA SER A 93 12.84 17.77 3.04
C SER A 93 12.59 18.87 2.01
N THR A 94 11.63 19.73 2.33
CA THR A 94 11.30 20.90 1.53
C THR A 94 10.93 22.04 2.47
N SER A 95 11.63 23.17 2.31
CA SER A 95 11.35 24.41 3.04
C SER A 95 10.72 25.42 2.11
N VAL A 96 9.52 25.86 2.43
CA VAL A 96 8.83 26.94 1.72
C VAL A 96 8.54 28.10 2.67
N GLU A 97 8.05 29.21 2.16
CA GLU A 97 7.66 30.33 3.01
C GLU A 97 6.63 29.91 4.06
N GLY A 98 6.98 30.04 5.32
CA GLY A 98 6.11 29.73 6.46
C GLY A 98 5.86 28.25 6.73
N PHE A 99 6.54 27.32 6.04
CA PHE A 99 6.27 25.89 6.25
C PHE A 99 7.48 24.99 5.95
N SER A 100 7.72 24.01 6.83
CA SER A 100 8.69 22.93 6.62
C SER A 100 7.96 21.60 6.41
N THR A 101 8.42 20.82 5.45
CA THR A 101 7.92 19.47 5.14
C THR A 101 9.07 18.49 5.10
N ILE A 102 8.94 17.36 5.80
CA ILE A 102 9.90 16.26 5.74
C ILE A 102 9.15 14.97 5.44
N PHE A 103 9.60 14.26 4.41
CA PHE A 103 9.15 12.91 4.05
C PHE A 103 10.22 11.90 4.41
N ILE A 104 9.84 10.87 5.13
CA ILE A 104 10.72 9.80 5.56
C ILE A 104 10.18 8.47 5.03
N GLU A 105 10.98 7.77 4.23
CA GLU A 105 10.71 6.42 3.77
C GLU A 105 11.56 5.44 4.60
N PHE A 106 10.92 4.42 5.15
CA PHE A 106 11.59 3.38 5.92
C PHE A 106 11.75 2.10 5.10
N ASP A 107 12.75 1.31 5.48
CA ASP A 107 12.92 -0.05 4.98
C ASP A 107 11.72 -0.93 5.35
N PHE A 108 11.41 -1.94 4.53
CA PHE A 108 10.32 -2.90 4.74
C PHE A 108 10.44 -3.71 6.05
N SER A 109 11.60 -3.71 6.68
CA SER A 109 11.84 -4.38 7.96
C SER A 109 11.23 -3.66 9.16
N VAL A 110 10.85 -2.38 8.99
CA VAL A 110 10.27 -1.53 10.04
C VAL A 110 8.75 -1.50 9.86
N THR A 111 8.00 -1.72 10.94
CA THR A 111 6.55 -1.59 10.87
C THR A 111 6.11 -0.11 10.86
N PRO A 112 4.98 0.24 10.22
CA PRO A 112 4.49 1.62 10.17
C PRO A 112 4.32 2.25 11.55
N ASP A 113 3.75 1.53 12.50
CA ASP A 113 3.56 2.00 13.89
C ASP A 113 4.89 2.28 14.60
N GLU A 114 5.91 1.44 14.36
CA GLU A 114 7.24 1.62 14.92
C GLU A 114 7.93 2.84 14.30
N ALA A 115 7.81 3.00 12.98
CA ALA A 115 8.33 4.15 12.25
C ALA A 115 7.72 5.45 12.78
N LEU A 116 6.38 5.50 12.89
CA LEU A 116 5.66 6.66 13.41
C LEU A 116 6.12 7.04 14.82
N ARG A 117 6.24 6.05 15.71
CA ARG A 117 6.69 6.30 17.09
C ARG A 117 8.12 6.83 17.12
N LYS A 118 9.05 6.20 16.39
CA LYS A 118 10.46 6.63 16.33
C LYS A 118 10.58 8.07 15.82
N VAL A 119 9.81 8.45 14.80
CA VAL A 119 9.83 9.82 14.26
C VAL A 119 9.26 10.80 15.28
N LYS A 120 8.13 10.50 15.94
CA LYS A 120 7.57 11.35 17.00
C LYS A 120 8.56 11.59 18.13
N ASP A 121 9.18 10.53 18.63
CA ASP A 121 10.18 10.63 19.71
C ASP A 121 11.34 11.55 19.30
N LYS A 122 11.78 11.50 18.04
CA LYS A 122 12.87 12.36 17.53
C LYS A 122 12.44 13.79 17.28
N VAL A 123 11.22 13.99 16.83
CA VAL A 123 10.63 15.35 16.71
C VAL A 123 10.51 16.00 18.08
N ASP A 124 10.07 15.27 19.11
CA ASP A 124 9.98 15.77 20.48
C ASP A 124 11.36 16.14 21.04
N ILE A 125 12.40 15.35 20.73
CA ILE A 125 13.79 15.68 21.11
C ILE A 125 14.25 16.97 20.41
N ALA A 126 13.99 17.10 19.09
CA ALA A 126 14.36 18.31 18.34
C ALA A 126 13.65 19.55 18.87
N MET A 127 12.37 19.46 19.24
CA MET A 127 11.60 20.55 19.85
C MET A 127 12.13 20.97 21.22
N GLY A 128 12.77 20.04 21.95
CA GLY A 128 13.43 20.32 23.24
C GLY A 128 14.79 21.03 23.12
N ASP A 129 15.35 21.15 21.91
CA ASP A 129 16.62 21.86 21.70
C ASP A 129 16.45 23.36 21.88
N GLN A 130 17.47 24.03 22.44
CA GLN A 130 17.46 25.49 22.68
C GLN A 130 17.46 26.28 21.36
N ASP A 131 18.00 25.71 20.31
CA ASP A 131 18.04 26.31 18.97
C ASP A 131 16.73 26.20 18.19
N PHE A 132 15.77 25.39 18.69
CA PHE A 132 14.47 25.21 18.06
C PHE A 132 13.48 26.30 18.49
N PRO A 133 12.73 26.95 17.58
CA PRO A 133 11.79 28.02 17.94
C PRO A 133 10.72 27.52 18.91
N GLN A 134 10.55 28.24 20.01
CA GLN A 134 9.55 27.96 21.04
C GLN A 134 8.23 28.71 20.82
N ASP A 135 8.17 29.56 19.81
CA ASP A 135 7.03 30.42 19.45
C ASP A 135 6.25 29.90 18.23
N LEU A 136 6.32 28.59 17.98
CA LEU A 136 5.57 27.96 16.89
C LEU A 136 4.06 28.10 17.13
N PRO A 137 3.26 28.42 16.09
CA PRO A 137 1.80 28.53 16.21
C PRO A 137 1.12 27.17 16.42
N ALA A 138 1.79 26.09 16.03
CA ALA A 138 1.37 24.70 16.25
C ALA A 138 2.58 23.77 16.24
N ASP A 139 2.49 22.69 17.01
CA ASP A 139 3.50 21.66 17.04
C ASP A 139 3.64 20.96 15.67
N PRO A 140 4.83 20.38 15.37
CA PRO A 140 5.02 19.58 14.18
C PRO A 140 4.00 18.45 14.07
N ASN A 141 3.29 18.40 12.98
CA ASN A 141 2.31 17.33 12.72
C ASN A 141 3.00 16.12 12.10
N VAL A 142 2.97 14.98 12.80
CA VAL A 142 3.59 13.73 12.38
C VAL A 142 2.51 12.68 12.14
N PHE A 143 2.39 12.20 10.90
CA PHE A 143 1.45 11.14 10.56
C PHE A 143 2.01 10.18 9.51
N GLU A 144 1.48 8.96 9.50
CA GLU A 144 1.75 7.96 8.50
C GLU A 144 1.04 8.31 7.19
N MET A 145 1.75 8.20 6.08
CA MET A 145 1.19 8.40 4.75
C MET A 145 0.92 7.05 4.10
N ASN A 146 -0.33 6.65 4.04
CA ASN A 146 -0.76 5.42 3.39
C ASN A 146 -1.08 5.73 1.91
N ILE A 147 -0.20 5.35 1.00
CA ILE A 147 -0.42 5.54 -0.45
C ILE A 147 -1.65 4.77 -0.92
N SER A 148 -1.96 3.64 -0.29
CA SER A 148 -3.15 2.83 -0.58
C SER A 148 -4.45 3.60 -0.32
N GLU A 149 -4.48 4.46 0.70
CA GLU A 149 -5.65 5.30 1.03
C GLU A 149 -5.78 6.53 0.12
N LEU A 150 -4.67 6.97 -0.48
CA LEU A 150 -4.65 8.09 -1.43
C LEU A 150 -5.08 7.68 -2.84
N SER A 151 -5.17 6.39 -3.14
CA SER A 151 -5.62 5.89 -4.43
C SER A 151 -7.16 5.86 -4.45
N PRO A 152 -7.83 6.80 -5.12
CA PRO A 152 -9.30 6.82 -5.13
C PRO A 152 -9.82 5.57 -5.86
N ILE A 153 -10.58 4.74 -5.14
CA ILE A 153 -11.20 3.52 -5.69
C ILE A 153 -12.28 3.89 -6.71
N MET A 154 -12.87 5.09 -6.59
CA MET A 154 -13.93 5.54 -7.49
C MET A 154 -13.97 7.07 -7.57
N ASN A 155 -13.98 7.61 -8.79
CA ASN A 155 -14.25 9.01 -9.07
C ASN A 155 -15.69 9.15 -9.58
N ILE A 156 -16.56 9.84 -8.84
CA ILE A 156 -17.92 10.17 -9.27
C ILE A 156 -17.94 11.62 -9.73
N ASN A 157 -18.05 11.84 -11.04
CA ASN A 157 -18.22 13.17 -11.61
C ASN A 157 -19.72 13.46 -11.75
N LEU A 158 -20.24 14.37 -10.93
CA LEU A 158 -21.59 14.90 -11.05
C LEU A 158 -21.56 16.16 -11.90
N SER A 159 -22.09 16.09 -13.11
CA SER A 159 -22.30 17.25 -13.98
C SER A 159 -23.78 17.53 -14.10
N GLY A 160 -24.20 18.77 -13.80
CA GLY A 160 -25.56 19.23 -13.88
C GLY A 160 -25.62 20.76 -13.82
N ASN A 161 -26.76 21.31 -14.23
CA ASN A 161 -27.00 22.74 -14.13
C ASN A 161 -27.45 23.05 -12.68
N PHE A 162 -26.49 23.14 -11.76
CA PHE A 162 -26.79 23.52 -10.38
C PHE A 162 -26.79 25.05 -10.24
N SER A 163 -27.90 25.61 -9.83
CA SER A 163 -27.98 27.01 -9.36
C SER A 163 -27.38 27.03 -7.94
N ILE A 164 -26.31 27.81 -7.75
CA ILE A 164 -25.78 28.10 -6.42
C ILE A 164 -26.64 29.19 -5.84
N ASP A 165 -27.69 28.81 -5.13
CA ASP A 165 -28.38 29.74 -4.25
C ASP A 165 -27.54 29.95 -2.99
N GLN A 166 -27.16 31.20 -2.76
CA GLN A 166 -26.32 31.70 -1.66
C GLN A 166 -26.96 31.52 -0.29
#